data_11747c31e29e0444895e9bc9ac79f2a2
#
_entry.id   11747c31e29e0444895e9bc9ac79f2a2
#
_cell.length_a   1.000
_cell.length_b   1.000
_cell.length_c   1.000
_cell.angle_alpha   90.00
_cell.angle_beta   90.00
_cell.angle_gamma   90.00
#
_symmetry.space_group_name_H-M   'P 1'
#
loop_
_entity.id
_entity.type
_entity.pdbx_description
1 polymer ?
#
loop_
_entity_poly.entity_id
_entity_poly.type
_entity_poly.pdbx_seq_one_letter_code
_entity_poly.pdbx_strand_id
1 'polypeptide(L)'
;ASGVLPKNSTKHHGIAPSAGLVVVRAFDAAGLGSYLDVIEGINWVVANRAQHNIRVLNLSFSAPPQSHYWDDPLNQAVMAAWKAGIVVVASAGNSGPQPMTIGVPGNVPYVITVGAMTDSYTPTNLADDRVASFSAAGPTHEGFVKPDVIAPGGHMAAAIPTTSALVTAFGAQMPKQGGLLEITGTSQAAGVTSGIVALMLQANPALTPDGVKCRLMAAAKPSVKSNGTLAFSVFQQGAGLVDAKRAVDSTATGCANVGLDVTADLNGTAHFGGPANKNAAGQYYVMDMYGNAWGQPASSDGYTWSQGYTWSQGYTWSQGYTWSQGYTWSQGYTWSQGYTWSQGYTWSQGYTWSQSLDWAGAPLVNSSLTDIMSINAWVPQQ
;
A
#
# COMPACT_ATOMS: atom_id res chain seq x y z
N ALA A 1 1.91 -10.90 11.08
CA ALA A 1 0.51 -11.26 11.19
C ALA A 1 0.21 -12.10 12.44
N SER A 2 -0.18 -13.31 12.34
CA SER A 2 -0.36 -14.15 13.51
C SER A 2 0.98 -14.77 13.87
N GLY A 3 1.65 -14.29 14.88
CA GLY A 3 2.77 -15.03 15.45
C GLY A 3 2.22 -16.28 16.16
N VAL A 4 2.17 -17.40 15.46
CA VAL A 4 1.89 -18.67 16.10
C VAL A 4 3.12 -19.05 16.90
N LEU A 5 3.18 -18.56 18.14
CA LEU A 5 4.13 -19.07 19.09
C LEU A 5 3.63 -20.39 19.66
N PRO A 6 4.54 -21.28 20.12
CA PRO A 6 4.15 -22.49 20.83
C PRO A 6 3.11 -22.16 21.91
N LYS A 7 2.09 -22.99 22.04
CA LYS A 7 0.94 -22.82 22.94
C LYS A 7 1.27 -22.44 24.41
N ASN A 8 2.53 -22.48 24.80
CA ASN A 8 3.01 -22.20 26.16
C ASN A 8 3.89 -20.97 26.28
N SER A 9 4.03 -20.12 25.25
CA SER A 9 4.79 -18.89 25.37
C SER A 9 3.89 -17.75 25.88
N THR A 10 4.12 -17.32 27.10
CA THR A 10 3.38 -16.19 27.72
C THR A 10 3.98 -14.83 27.38
N LYS A 11 5.08 -14.76 26.63
CA LYS A 11 5.87 -13.53 26.48
C LYS A 11 5.78 -12.84 25.12
N HIS A 12 5.42 -13.53 24.06
CA HIS A 12 5.40 -12.95 22.73
C HIS A 12 4.18 -13.46 21.95
N HIS A 13 3.29 -12.57 21.60
CA HIS A 13 2.11 -12.86 20.80
C HIS A 13 2.16 -12.07 19.50
N GLY A 14 1.65 -12.64 18.41
CA GLY A 14 1.37 -11.88 17.20
C GLY A 14 0.22 -10.89 17.43
N ILE A 15 0.03 -9.97 16.49
CA ILE A 15 -1.03 -8.96 16.56
C ILE A 15 -2.42 -9.59 16.64
N ALA A 16 -2.65 -10.67 15.90
CA ALA A 16 -3.89 -11.47 15.94
C ALA A 16 -3.55 -12.95 16.22
N PRO A 17 -3.26 -13.31 17.49
CA PRO A 17 -2.70 -14.62 17.82
C PRO A 17 -3.66 -15.79 17.58
N SER A 18 -4.96 -15.54 17.54
CA SER A 18 -5.99 -16.55 17.29
C SER A 18 -6.46 -16.63 15.83
N ALA A 19 -5.88 -15.84 14.93
CA ALA A 19 -6.22 -15.88 13.52
C ALA A 19 -5.74 -17.20 12.89
N GLY A 20 -6.61 -17.85 12.11
CA GLY A 20 -6.22 -18.98 11.26
C GLY A 20 -5.28 -18.50 10.15
N LEU A 21 -4.30 -19.33 9.80
CA LEU A 21 -3.37 -19.05 8.71
C LEU A 21 -3.54 -20.06 7.58
N VAL A 22 -3.67 -19.53 6.39
CA VAL A 22 -3.54 -20.27 5.13
C VAL A 22 -2.25 -19.80 4.47
N VAL A 23 -1.28 -20.68 4.33
CA VAL A 23 0.02 -20.35 3.72
C VAL A 23 0.06 -20.87 2.31
N VAL A 24 0.17 -19.95 1.35
CA VAL A 24 0.34 -20.26 -0.07
C VAL A 24 1.81 -20.04 -0.43
N ARG A 25 2.46 -21.12 -0.87
CA ARG A 25 3.86 -21.07 -1.23
C ARG A 25 4.00 -20.70 -2.70
N ALA A 26 4.38 -19.46 -2.97
CA ALA A 26 4.63 -18.92 -4.31
C ALA A 26 6.12 -18.66 -4.60
N PHE A 27 7.00 -18.94 -3.63
CA PHE A 27 8.43 -18.71 -3.73
C PHE A 27 9.20 -19.98 -3.42
N ASP A 28 10.33 -20.16 -4.07
CA ASP A 28 11.23 -21.27 -3.85
C ASP A 28 12.06 -21.14 -2.54
N ALA A 29 12.99 -22.06 -2.32
CA ALA A 29 13.84 -22.03 -1.12
C ALA A 29 14.85 -20.87 -1.11
N ALA A 30 15.14 -20.26 -2.26
CA ALA A 30 15.99 -19.08 -2.37
C ALA A 30 15.20 -17.77 -2.20
N GLY A 31 13.87 -17.85 -2.04
CA GLY A 31 12.99 -16.70 -1.95
C GLY A 31 12.68 -16.06 -3.29
N LEU A 32 12.82 -16.80 -4.38
CA LEU A 32 12.51 -16.37 -5.74
C LEU A 32 11.22 -17.02 -6.23
N GLY A 33 10.40 -16.28 -6.93
CA GLY A 33 9.18 -16.75 -7.58
C GLY A 33 8.89 -15.92 -8.83
N SER A 34 8.23 -16.50 -9.81
CA SER A 34 7.78 -15.76 -10.96
C SER A 34 6.47 -15.01 -10.69
N TYR A 35 6.16 -14.03 -11.52
CA TYR A 35 4.84 -13.39 -11.52
C TYR A 35 3.72 -14.41 -11.61
N LEU A 36 3.90 -15.42 -12.48
CA LEU A 36 2.89 -16.47 -12.69
C LEU A 36 2.63 -17.26 -11.42
N ASP A 37 3.67 -17.67 -10.69
CA ASP A 37 3.52 -18.42 -9.43
C ASP A 37 2.70 -17.62 -8.40
N VAL A 38 2.96 -16.31 -8.32
CA VAL A 38 2.26 -15.43 -7.39
C VAL A 38 0.80 -15.23 -7.84
N ILE A 39 0.55 -15.01 -9.14
CA ILE A 39 -0.80 -14.88 -9.70
C ILE A 39 -1.60 -16.15 -9.47
N GLU A 40 -1.03 -17.33 -9.71
CA GLU A 40 -1.67 -18.61 -9.44
C GLU A 40 -2.01 -18.76 -7.94
N GLY A 41 -1.09 -18.36 -7.06
CA GLY A 41 -1.33 -18.32 -5.63
C GLY A 41 -2.50 -17.42 -5.24
N ILE A 42 -2.58 -16.21 -5.79
CA ILE A 42 -3.69 -15.28 -5.55
C ILE A 42 -5.01 -15.84 -6.09
N ASN A 43 -5.00 -16.38 -7.30
CA ASN A 43 -6.18 -16.99 -7.90
C ASN A 43 -6.69 -18.17 -7.06
N TRP A 44 -5.78 -18.99 -6.53
CA TRP A 44 -6.13 -20.06 -5.61
C TRP A 44 -6.81 -19.52 -4.35
N VAL A 45 -6.27 -18.46 -3.75
CA VAL A 45 -6.86 -17.78 -2.58
C VAL A 45 -8.27 -17.31 -2.88
N VAL A 46 -8.48 -16.65 -4.03
CA VAL A 46 -9.81 -16.16 -4.44
C VAL A 46 -10.79 -17.33 -4.63
N ALA A 47 -10.37 -18.40 -5.29
CA ALA A 47 -11.22 -19.57 -5.54
C ALA A 47 -11.61 -20.29 -4.25
N ASN A 48 -10.70 -20.35 -3.27
CA ASN A 48 -10.89 -21.11 -2.03
C ASN A 48 -11.29 -20.25 -0.83
N ARG A 49 -11.55 -18.94 -1.03
CA ARG A 49 -11.84 -17.99 0.07
C ARG A 49 -13.01 -18.39 0.96
N ALA A 50 -14.06 -18.93 0.36
CA ALA A 50 -15.25 -19.36 1.11
C ALA A 50 -14.96 -20.63 1.92
N GLN A 51 -14.27 -21.62 1.33
CA GLN A 51 -13.93 -22.86 1.98
C GLN A 51 -13.05 -22.68 3.23
N HIS A 52 -12.09 -21.76 3.16
CA HIS A 52 -11.13 -21.51 4.22
C HIS A 52 -11.42 -20.22 5.01
N ASN A 53 -12.54 -19.55 4.74
CA ASN A 53 -12.91 -18.27 5.35
C ASN A 53 -11.78 -17.23 5.25
N ILE A 54 -11.17 -17.11 4.06
CA ILE A 54 -10.07 -16.17 3.84
C ILE A 54 -10.65 -14.76 3.70
N ARG A 55 -10.28 -13.88 4.62
CA ARG A 55 -10.75 -12.49 4.67
C ARG A 55 -9.62 -11.49 4.46
N VAL A 56 -8.38 -11.89 4.68
CA VAL A 56 -7.19 -11.04 4.58
C VAL A 56 -6.14 -11.76 3.74
N LEU A 57 -5.55 -11.06 2.79
CA LEU A 57 -4.42 -11.52 1.99
C LEU A 57 -3.22 -10.59 2.27
N ASN A 58 -2.14 -11.14 2.81
CA ASN A 58 -0.89 -10.42 3.04
C ASN A 58 0.11 -10.69 1.92
N LEU A 59 0.58 -9.64 1.28
CA LEU A 59 1.55 -9.67 0.19
C LEU A 59 2.81 -8.90 0.59
N SER A 60 3.76 -9.62 1.22
CA SER A 60 5.00 -9.04 1.75
C SER A 60 6.17 -9.16 0.76
N PHE A 61 5.93 -8.79 -0.48
CA PHE A 61 6.93 -8.75 -1.55
C PHE A 61 6.70 -7.52 -2.42
N SER A 62 7.64 -7.22 -3.29
CA SER A 62 7.56 -6.07 -4.18
C SER A 62 8.42 -6.29 -5.42
N ALA A 63 7.96 -5.76 -6.56
CA ALA A 63 8.72 -5.67 -7.80
C ALA A 63 8.61 -4.25 -8.36
N PRO A 64 9.58 -3.78 -9.15
CA PRO A 64 9.46 -2.52 -9.87
C PRO A 64 8.28 -2.53 -10.83
N PRO A 65 7.45 -1.47 -10.88
CA PRO A 65 6.39 -1.37 -11.88
C PRO A 65 6.97 -1.35 -13.30
N GLN A 66 6.37 -2.12 -14.21
CA GLN A 66 6.77 -2.20 -15.62
C GLN A 66 5.68 -1.65 -16.56
N SER A 67 4.46 -1.45 -16.03
CA SER A 67 3.30 -0.97 -16.77
C SER A 67 2.40 -0.16 -15.84
N HIS A 68 1.32 0.38 -16.37
CA HIS A 68 0.25 0.94 -15.52
C HIS A 68 -0.34 -0.13 -14.61
N TYR A 69 -0.85 0.31 -13.43
CA TYR A 69 -1.38 -0.66 -12.47
C TYR A 69 -2.52 -1.52 -13.05
N TRP A 70 -3.30 -0.98 -13.98
CA TRP A 70 -4.40 -1.70 -14.61
C TRP A 70 -3.97 -2.66 -15.70
N ASP A 71 -2.77 -2.49 -16.28
CA ASP A 71 -2.21 -3.36 -17.30
C ASP A 71 -1.33 -4.47 -16.72
N ASP A 72 -0.88 -4.31 -15.48
CA ASP A 72 -0.03 -5.30 -14.81
C ASP A 72 -0.86 -6.54 -14.40
N PRO A 73 -0.50 -7.74 -14.86
CA PRO A 73 -1.30 -8.92 -14.61
C PRO A 73 -1.33 -9.35 -13.14
N LEU A 74 -0.29 -9.05 -12.35
CA LEU A 74 -0.30 -9.29 -10.91
C LEU A 74 -1.25 -8.33 -10.21
N ASN A 75 -1.24 -7.07 -10.60
CA ASN A 75 -2.18 -6.08 -10.09
C ASN A 75 -3.63 -6.44 -10.43
N GLN A 76 -3.88 -6.98 -11.62
CA GLN A 76 -5.21 -7.47 -12.00
C GLN A 76 -5.67 -8.63 -11.08
N ALA A 77 -4.80 -9.57 -10.76
CA ALA A 77 -5.10 -10.64 -9.82
C ALA A 77 -5.40 -10.08 -8.41
N VAL A 78 -4.64 -9.08 -7.98
CA VAL A 78 -4.84 -8.40 -6.70
C VAL A 78 -6.16 -7.61 -6.67
N MET A 79 -6.50 -6.89 -7.73
CA MET A 79 -7.79 -6.22 -7.87
C MET A 79 -8.97 -7.21 -7.88
N ALA A 80 -8.80 -8.36 -8.51
CA ALA A 80 -9.80 -9.44 -8.48
C ALA A 80 -10.00 -9.99 -7.06
N ALA A 81 -8.94 -10.12 -6.27
CA ALA A 81 -9.04 -10.50 -4.86
C ALA A 81 -9.78 -9.45 -4.03
N TRP A 82 -9.49 -8.16 -4.23
CA TRP A 82 -10.22 -7.05 -3.59
C TRP A 82 -11.71 -7.07 -3.93
N LYS A 83 -12.03 -7.17 -5.21
CA LYS A 83 -13.41 -7.31 -5.71
C LYS A 83 -14.14 -8.52 -5.12
N ALA A 84 -13.42 -9.60 -4.87
CA ALA A 84 -13.97 -10.80 -4.24
C ALA A 84 -14.24 -10.65 -2.72
N GLY A 85 -13.98 -9.48 -2.13
CA GLY A 85 -14.23 -9.18 -0.72
C GLY A 85 -13.08 -9.55 0.21
N ILE A 86 -11.89 -9.79 -0.33
CA ILE A 86 -10.67 -10.05 0.45
C ILE A 86 -9.94 -8.73 0.68
N VAL A 87 -9.63 -8.41 1.93
CA VAL A 87 -8.78 -7.26 2.24
C VAL A 87 -7.34 -7.61 1.88
N VAL A 88 -6.80 -6.92 0.88
CA VAL A 88 -5.40 -7.13 0.46
C VAL A 88 -4.52 -6.08 1.14
N VAL A 89 -3.47 -6.55 1.80
CA VAL A 89 -2.45 -5.71 2.44
C VAL A 89 -1.12 -5.99 1.75
N ALA A 90 -0.55 -4.98 1.13
CA ALA A 90 0.70 -5.07 0.40
C ALA A 90 1.80 -4.23 1.03
N SER A 91 3.04 -4.69 0.98
CA SER A 91 4.20 -3.89 1.34
C SER A 91 4.45 -2.78 0.31
N ALA A 92 4.90 -1.62 0.76
CA ALA A 92 5.26 -0.51 -0.14
C ALA A 92 6.51 -0.80 -0.99
N GLY A 93 7.41 -1.61 -0.45
CA GLY A 93 8.74 -1.87 -0.99
C GLY A 93 9.84 -1.21 -0.15
N ASN A 94 11.09 -1.63 -0.36
CA ASN A 94 12.24 -1.22 0.45
C ASN A 94 13.27 -0.42 -0.37
N SER A 95 12.82 0.25 -1.42
CA SER A 95 13.68 1.05 -2.32
C SER A 95 13.56 2.56 -2.08
N GLY A 96 13.01 2.96 -0.91
CA GLY A 96 12.89 4.35 -0.51
C GLY A 96 14.23 4.99 -0.11
N PRO A 97 14.18 6.24 0.35
CA PRO A 97 13.01 7.09 0.60
C PRO A 97 12.59 7.96 -0.61
N GLN A 98 13.20 7.74 -1.77
CA GLN A 98 12.96 8.57 -2.95
C GLN A 98 11.50 8.44 -3.43
N PRO A 99 10.93 9.51 -4.02
CA PRO A 99 9.61 9.43 -4.64
C PRO A 99 9.56 8.41 -5.78
N MET A 100 8.37 7.92 -6.10
CA MET A 100 8.11 6.99 -7.21
C MET A 100 8.75 5.60 -7.02
N THR A 101 8.92 5.18 -5.78
CA THR A 101 9.56 3.88 -5.45
C THR A 101 8.57 2.82 -4.96
N ILE A 102 7.28 3.12 -4.94
CA ILE A 102 6.25 2.14 -4.61
C ILE A 102 6.23 1.03 -5.65
N GLY A 103 6.38 -0.20 -5.18
CA GLY A 103 6.42 -1.37 -6.06
C GLY A 103 5.06 -2.04 -6.27
N VAL A 104 5.03 -2.96 -7.23
CA VAL A 104 3.91 -3.87 -7.49
C VAL A 104 3.90 -4.96 -6.40
N PRO A 105 2.74 -5.28 -5.80
CA PRO A 105 1.40 -4.78 -6.05
C PRO A 105 0.97 -3.60 -5.16
N GLY A 106 1.90 -2.99 -4.42
CA GLY A 106 1.62 -1.83 -3.55
C GLY A 106 1.13 -0.59 -4.31
N ASN A 107 1.38 -0.50 -5.61
CA ASN A 107 0.93 0.59 -6.47
C ASN A 107 -0.57 0.53 -6.82
N VAL A 108 -1.26 -0.57 -6.55
CA VAL A 108 -2.71 -0.70 -6.81
C VAL A 108 -3.48 0.27 -5.91
N PRO A 109 -4.34 1.15 -6.45
CA PRO A 109 -5.04 2.16 -5.66
C PRO A 109 -5.97 1.58 -4.61
N TYR A 110 -6.61 0.46 -4.92
CA TYR A 110 -7.63 -0.17 -4.06
C TYR A 110 -7.07 -0.73 -2.76
N VAL A 111 -5.95 -1.42 -2.81
CA VAL A 111 -5.40 -2.20 -1.69
C VAL A 111 -4.80 -1.32 -0.59
N ILE A 112 -4.57 -1.91 0.57
CA ILE A 112 -3.88 -1.25 1.68
C ILE A 112 -2.38 -1.43 1.49
N THR A 113 -1.68 -0.35 1.15
CA THR A 113 -0.23 -0.33 0.98
C THR A 113 0.42 0.21 2.23
N VAL A 114 1.41 -0.51 2.74
CA VAL A 114 1.99 -0.24 4.06
C VAL A 114 3.48 0.10 3.95
N GLY A 115 3.84 1.29 4.40
CA GLY A 115 5.22 1.71 4.62
C GLY A 115 5.71 1.31 6.01
N ALA A 116 7.00 1.42 6.25
CA ALA A 116 7.63 1.05 7.51
C ALA A 116 7.99 2.26 8.37
N MET A 117 7.76 2.14 9.69
CA MET A 117 8.34 3.01 10.70
C MET A 117 9.34 2.22 11.54
N THR A 118 10.27 2.92 12.14
CA THR A 118 11.21 2.42 13.15
C THR A 118 11.08 3.22 14.43
N ASP A 119 11.16 2.52 15.56
CA ASP A 119 11.19 3.09 16.89
C ASP A 119 12.62 3.44 17.36
N SER A 120 13.60 3.37 16.47
CA SER A 120 15.00 3.68 16.76
C SER A 120 15.56 2.93 17.97
N TYR A 121 15.07 1.71 18.25
CA TYR A 121 15.38 0.88 19.43
C TYR A 121 14.93 1.48 20.78
N THR A 122 13.96 2.38 20.75
CA THR A 122 13.41 3.00 21.97
C THR A 122 11.90 2.80 22.09
N PRO A 123 11.40 1.57 22.27
CA PRO A 123 9.98 1.21 22.13
C PRO A 123 9.03 1.93 23.09
N THR A 124 9.55 2.63 24.08
CA THR A 124 8.77 3.44 25.04
C THR A 124 8.86 4.94 24.79
N ASN A 125 9.72 5.38 23.85
CA ASN A 125 9.88 6.79 23.49
C ASN A 125 9.32 7.03 22.08
N LEU A 126 8.08 7.46 21.99
CA LEU A 126 7.45 7.74 20.69
C LEU A 126 7.94 9.03 20.02
N ALA A 127 8.83 9.79 20.66
CA ALA A 127 9.28 11.09 20.14
C ALA A 127 10.34 10.96 19.05
N ASP A 128 11.03 9.82 18.97
CA ASP A 128 12.04 9.51 17.96
C ASP A 128 11.56 8.48 16.91
N ASP A 129 10.28 8.11 16.98
CA ASP A 129 9.63 7.32 15.93
C ASP A 129 9.72 8.05 14.60
N ARG A 130 10.12 7.35 13.55
CA ARG A 130 10.27 7.93 12.22
C ARG A 130 9.91 6.95 11.12
N VAL A 131 9.58 7.49 9.96
CA VAL A 131 9.51 6.67 8.75
C VAL A 131 10.90 6.09 8.47
N ALA A 132 10.96 4.79 8.26
CA ALA A 132 12.22 4.12 7.98
C ALA A 132 12.80 4.58 6.64
N SER A 133 14.11 4.82 6.58
CA SER A 133 14.76 5.41 5.40
C SER A 133 14.65 4.54 4.13
N PHE A 134 14.50 3.24 4.30
CA PHE A 134 14.30 2.31 3.19
C PHE A 134 12.85 2.27 2.69
N SER A 135 11.87 2.73 3.50
CA SER A 135 10.46 2.63 3.14
C SER A 135 10.18 3.35 1.83
N ALA A 136 9.65 2.61 0.86
CA ALA A 136 9.30 3.18 -0.43
C ALA A 136 8.24 4.28 -0.29
N ALA A 137 8.32 5.27 -1.17
CA ALA A 137 7.49 6.46 -1.15
C ALA A 137 6.82 6.72 -2.50
N GLY A 138 5.60 7.22 -2.45
CA GLY A 138 4.85 7.66 -3.62
C GLY A 138 5.31 9.00 -4.20
N PRO A 139 4.51 9.55 -5.12
CA PRO A 139 3.28 8.96 -5.65
C PRO A 139 3.54 7.70 -6.49
N THR A 140 2.47 6.98 -6.88
CA THR A 140 2.58 5.98 -7.95
C THR A 140 2.72 6.66 -9.30
N HIS A 141 3.00 5.90 -10.35
CA HIS A 141 3.08 6.43 -11.71
C HIS A 141 1.77 7.10 -12.16
N GLU A 142 0.65 6.57 -11.69
CA GLU A 142 -0.69 7.11 -11.97
C GLU A 142 -1.10 8.23 -11.00
N GLY A 143 -0.18 8.69 -10.14
CA GLY A 143 -0.40 9.81 -9.25
C GLY A 143 -1.13 9.50 -7.95
N PHE A 144 -1.31 8.24 -7.58
CA PHE A 144 -1.91 7.90 -6.28
C PHE A 144 -0.94 8.14 -5.13
N VAL A 145 -1.47 8.60 -4.01
CA VAL A 145 -0.71 8.67 -2.77
C VAL A 145 -0.58 7.27 -2.20
N LYS A 146 0.64 6.85 -2.05
CA LYS A 146 1.04 5.61 -1.39
C LYS A 146 2.32 5.87 -0.59
N PRO A 147 2.54 5.15 0.52
CA PRO A 147 1.67 4.15 1.14
C PRO A 147 0.37 4.77 1.67
N ASP A 148 -0.64 3.94 1.97
CA ASP A 148 -1.87 4.41 2.64
C ASP A 148 -1.64 4.70 4.12
N VAL A 149 -0.81 3.89 4.76
CA VAL A 149 -0.42 3.98 6.17
C VAL A 149 1.01 3.50 6.37
N ILE A 150 1.59 3.82 7.52
CA ILE A 150 2.82 3.20 8.01
C ILE A 150 2.55 2.34 9.24
N ALA A 151 3.36 1.32 9.45
CA ALA A 151 3.29 0.44 10.61
C ALA A 151 4.72 0.08 11.08
N PRO A 152 4.88 -0.43 12.31
CA PRO A 152 6.17 -0.93 12.77
C PRO A 152 6.75 -1.96 11.79
N GLY A 153 7.93 -1.67 11.28
CA GLY A 153 8.63 -2.49 10.31
C GLY A 153 10.14 -2.52 10.51
N GLY A 154 10.67 -1.63 11.36
CA GLY A 154 12.04 -1.67 11.84
C GLY A 154 12.19 -2.57 13.06
N HIS A 155 13.27 -3.36 13.10
CA HIS A 155 13.67 -4.17 14.25
C HIS A 155 12.61 -5.13 14.80
N MET A 156 11.86 -5.76 13.89
CA MET A 156 10.73 -6.63 14.24
C MET A 156 11.23 -8.01 14.65
N ALA A 157 11.10 -8.32 15.95
CA ALA A 157 11.49 -9.60 16.51
C ALA A 157 10.41 -10.67 16.29
N ALA A 158 10.77 -11.81 15.72
CA ALA A 158 9.86 -12.91 15.45
C ALA A 158 10.53 -14.28 15.61
N ALA A 159 9.74 -15.29 15.88
CA ALA A 159 10.21 -16.67 15.86
C ALA A 159 10.42 -17.11 14.41
N ILE A 160 11.66 -17.35 14.05
CA ILE A 160 12.03 -17.86 12.72
C ILE A 160 12.72 -19.21 12.90
N PRO A 161 12.32 -20.25 12.17
CA PRO A 161 12.99 -21.54 12.24
C PRO A 161 14.49 -21.40 11.92
N THR A 162 15.35 -21.89 12.81
CA THR A 162 16.80 -21.76 12.66
C THR A 162 17.37 -22.52 11.44
N THR A 163 16.57 -23.42 10.88
CA THR A 163 16.88 -24.19 9.67
C THR A 163 16.35 -23.53 8.39
N SER A 164 15.72 -22.34 8.49
CA SER A 164 15.20 -21.66 7.31
C SER A 164 16.33 -21.15 6.41
N ALA A 165 16.08 -21.07 5.11
CA ALA A 165 17.00 -20.48 4.14
C ALA A 165 17.35 -19.02 4.52
N LEU A 166 16.39 -18.27 5.05
CA LEU A 166 16.59 -16.91 5.53
C LEU A 166 17.65 -16.83 6.64
N VAL A 167 17.59 -17.74 7.62
CA VAL A 167 18.59 -17.80 8.70
C VAL A 167 19.94 -18.29 8.18
N THR A 168 19.93 -19.22 7.24
CA THR A 168 21.18 -19.70 6.61
C THR A 168 21.88 -18.58 5.84
N ALA A 169 21.13 -17.76 5.11
CA ALA A 169 21.69 -16.66 4.31
C ALA A 169 22.08 -15.44 5.13
N PHE A 170 21.28 -15.08 6.13
CA PHE A 170 21.38 -13.77 6.82
C PHE A 170 21.46 -13.87 8.35
N GLY A 171 21.52 -15.07 8.91
CA GLY A 171 21.46 -15.27 10.37
C GLY A 171 22.58 -14.62 11.16
N ALA A 172 23.73 -14.37 10.52
CA ALA A 172 24.84 -13.66 11.14
C ALA A 172 24.56 -12.15 11.32
N GLN A 173 23.72 -11.58 10.45
CA GLN A 173 23.33 -10.18 10.46
C GLN A 173 22.02 -9.95 11.25
N MET A 174 21.33 -11.02 11.63
CA MET A 174 20.08 -10.95 12.39
C MET A 174 20.36 -10.98 13.89
N PRO A 175 20.18 -9.89 14.63
CA PRO A 175 20.32 -9.90 16.09
C PRO A 175 19.34 -10.89 16.73
N LYS A 176 19.77 -11.51 17.81
CA LYS A 176 18.94 -12.45 18.59
C LYS A 176 18.47 -11.78 19.88
N GLN A 177 17.19 -11.63 20.03
CA GLN A 177 16.58 -11.17 21.27
C GLN A 177 15.73 -12.30 21.87
N GLY A 178 16.11 -12.82 23.02
CA GLY A 178 15.31 -13.77 23.77
C GLY A 178 14.89 -15.03 22.98
N GLY A 179 15.72 -15.50 22.04
CA GLY A 179 15.43 -16.64 21.15
C GLY A 179 14.65 -16.28 19.88
N LEU A 180 14.37 -14.99 19.65
CA LEU A 180 13.76 -14.48 18.44
C LEU A 180 14.84 -13.94 17.50
N LEU A 181 14.57 -13.95 16.23
CA LEU A 181 15.35 -13.25 15.22
C LEU A 181 14.69 -11.94 14.87
N GLU A 182 15.49 -10.93 14.62
CA GLU A 182 15.06 -9.59 14.29
C GLU A 182 15.26 -9.33 12.80
N ILE A 183 14.22 -8.89 12.14
CA ILE A 183 14.23 -8.49 10.73
C ILE A 183 13.52 -7.18 10.54
N THR A 184 13.93 -6.46 9.51
CA THR A 184 13.45 -5.11 9.18
C THR A 184 12.92 -5.09 7.74
N GLY A 185 11.82 -4.40 7.50
CA GLY A 185 11.25 -4.22 6.16
C GLY A 185 9.77 -3.80 6.17
N THR A 186 9.31 -3.25 5.05
CA THR A 186 7.88 -2.99 4.83
C THR A 186 7.05 -4.28 4.80
N SER A 187 7.70 -5.42 4.59
CA SER A 187 7.12 -6.76 4.72
C SER A 187 6.60 -7.03 6.13
N GLN A 188 7.35 -6.63 7.16
CA GLN A 188 6.96 -6.76 8.56
C GLN A 188 5.83 -5.80 8.89
N ALA A 189 5.89 -4.57 8.41
CA ALA A 189 4.83 -3.58 8.55
C ALA A 189 3.50 -4.05 7.93
N ALA A 190 3.54 -4.67 6.75
CA ALA A 190 2.38 -5.29 6.13
C ALA A 190 1.82 -6.43 6.99
N GLY A 191 2.69 -7.25 7.58
CA GLY A 191 2.30 -8.33 8.50
C GLY A 191 1.59 -7.79 9.76
N VAL A 192 2.11 -6.71 10.38
CA VAL A 192 1.46 -6.04 11.52
C VAL A 192 0.09 -5.53 11.13
N THR A 193 0.00 -4.82 10.00
CA THR A 193 -1.26 -4.26 9.50
C THR A 193 -2.28 -5.36 9.18
N SER A 194 -1.85 -6.48 8.58
CA SER A 194 -2.72 -7.62 8.33
C SER A 194 -3.30 -8.21 9.62
N GLY A 195 -2.52 -8.22 10.69
CA GLY A 195 -3.01 -8.62 12.01
C GLY A 195 -4.06 -7.63 12.55
N ILE A 196 -3.85 -6.32 12.41
CA ILE A 196 -4.84 -5.29 12.80
C ILE A 196 -6.13 -5.46 11.99
N VAL A 197 -6.03 -5.68 10.69
CA VAL A 197 -7.18 -5.94 9.81
C VAL A 197 -7.96 -7.18 10.28
N ALA A 198 -7.27 -8.24 10.68
CA ALA A 198 -7.93 -9.44 11.23
C ALA A 198 -8.73 -9.12 12.51
N LEU A 199 -8.18 -8.29 13.41
CA LEU A 199 -8.90 -7.82 14.61
C LEU A 199 -10.10 -6.95 14.26
N MET A 200 -9.99 -6.06 13.28
CA MET A 200 -11.11 -5.23 12.81
C MET A 200 -12.25 -6.10 12.26
N LEU A 201 -11.93 -7.11 11.47
CA LEU A 201 -12.89 -8.05 10.90
C LEU A 201 -13.48 -8.99 11.96
N GLN A 202 -12.74 -9.32 13.01
CA GLN A 202 -13.27 -10.04 14.18
C GLN A 202 -14.30 -9.20 14.92
N ALA A 203 -14.01 -7.92 15.14
CA ALA A 203 -14.92 -7.00 15.84
C ALA A 203 -16.15 -6.65 14.98
N ASN A 204 -16.00 -6.56 13.66
CA ASN A 204 -17.08 -6.29 12.73
C ASN A 204 -16.93 -7.12 11.45
N PRO A 205 -17.46 -8.35 11.42
CA PRO A 205 -17.36 -9.25 10.27
C PRO A 205 -18.02 -8.74 8.99
N ALA A 206 -18.92 -7.76 9.08
CA ALA A 206 -19.62 -7.19 7.92
C ALA A 206 -18.80 -6.13 7.16
N LEU A 207 -17.63 -5.75 7.65
CA LEU A 207 -16.79 -4.77 6.98
C LEU A 207 -16.38 -5.27 5.58
N THR A 208 -16.57 -4.40 4.60
CA THR A 208 -16.01 -4.55 3.25
C THR A 208 -14.52 -4.18 3.24
N PRO A 209 -13.76 -4.56 2.22
CA PRO A 209 -12.38 -4.12 2.07
C PRO A 209 -12.22 -2.59 2.12
N ASP A 210 -13.07 -1.83 1.42
CA ASP A 210 -13.06 -0.37 1.47
C ASP A 210 -13.39 0.16 2.88
N GLY A 211 -14.33 -0.47 3.58
CA GLY A 211 -14.67 -0.12 4.96
C GLY A 211 -13.49 -0.33 5.91
N VAL A 212 -12.74 -1.41 5.75
CA VAL A 212 -11.52 -1.67 6.51
C VAL A 212 -10.46 -0.62 6.21
N LYS A 213 -10.18 -0.37 4.93
CA LYS A 213 -9.19 0.65 4.52
C LYS A 213 -9.56 2.04 5.05
N CYS A 214 -10.81 2.44 4.90
CA CYS A 214 -11.31 3.72 5.41
C CYS A 214 -11.08 3.86 6.92
N ARG A 215 -11.50 2.88 7.72
CA ARG A 215 -11.33 2.92 9.18
C ARG A 215 -9.89 2.91 9.62
N LEU A 216 -9.05 2.12 8.95
CA LEU A 216 -7.62 2.06 9.22
C LEU A 216 -6.96 3.41 8.99
N MET A 217 -7.21 4.04 7.84
CA MET A 217 -6.67 5.35 7.51
C MET A 217 -7.20 6.46 8.43
N ALA A 218 -8.50 6.46 8.72
CA ALA A 218 -9.12 7.45 9.61
C ALA A 218 -8.62 7.34 11.07
N ALA A 219 -8.16 6.17 11.47
CA ALA A 219 -7.62 5.91 12.81
C ALA A 219 -6.11 6.21 12.92
N ALA A 220 -5.41 6.30 11.80
CA ALA A 220 -3.96 6.49 11.77
C ALA A 220 -3.54 7.84 12.36
N LYS A 221 -2.29 7.91 12.81
CA LYS A 221 -1.71 9.10 13.42
C LYS A 221 -0.57 9.61 12.56
N PRO A 222 -0.69 10.77 11.89
CA PRO A 222 0.41 11.34 11.15
C PRO A 222 1.51 11.81 12.10
N SER A 223 2.75 11.68 11.68
CA SER A 223 3.88 12.30 12.35
C SER A 223 3.89 13.79 12.03
N VAL A 224 3.81 14.61 13.05
CA VAL A 224 3.81 16.07 12.96
C VAL A 224 4.91 16.68 13.81
N LYS A 225 5.47 17.77 13.34
CA LYS A 225 6.45 18.58 14.07
C LYS A 225 5.77 19.39 15.17
N SER A 226 6.54 19.96 16.07
CA SER A 226 6.04 20.80 17.16
C SER A 226 5.24 22.02 16.71
N ASN A 227 5.47 22.51 15.49
CA ASN A 227 4.73 23.59 14.88
C ASN A 227 3.44 23.15 14.16
N GLY A 228 3.07 21.86 14.24
CA GLY A 228 1.86 21.30 13.62
C GLY A 228 1.99 20.91 12.15
N THR A 229 3.14 21.17 11.50
CA THR A 229 3.36 20.72 10.12
C THR A 229 3.74 19.25 10.07
N LEU A 230 3.50 18.60 8.93
CA LEU A 230 3.90 17.20 8.73
C LEU A 230 5.42 17.04 8.89
N ALA A 231 5.84 15.99 9.61
CA ALA A 231 7.24 15.64 9.75
C ALA A 231 7.77 14.93 8.49
N PHE A 232 6.91 14.15 7.84
CA PHE A 232 7.15 13.44 6.59
C PHE A 232 6.06 13.79 5.59
N SER A 233 6.37 13.72 4.30
CA SER A 233 5.37 13.98 3.28
C SER A 233 4.26 12.91 3.30
N VAL A 234 3.10 13.24 2.76
CA VAL A 234 2.00 12.28 2.60
C VAL A 234 2.40 11.08 1.73
N PHE A 235 3.37 11.26 0.85
CA PHE A 235 3.92 10.19 0.01
C PHE A 235 4.88 9.25 0.75
N GLN A 236 5.28 9.61 1.97
CA GLN A 236 6.13 8.77 2.82
C GLN A 236 5.33 8.10 3.94
N GLN A 237 4.37 8.81 4.53
CA GLN A 237 3.64 8.31 5.70
C GLN A 237 2.17 7.98 5.44
N GLY A 238 1.61 8.33 4.29
CA GLY A 238 0.17 8.19 4.05
C GLY A 238 -0.64 8.93 5.10
N ALA A 239 -1.66 8.28 5.62
CA ALA A 239 -2.46 8.78 6.74
C ALA A 239 -1.73 8.71 8.10
N GLY A 240 -0.53 8.12 8.14
CA GLY A 240 0.31 8.04 9.34
C GLY A 240 0.42 6.64 9.93
N LEU A 241 0.91 6.58 11.18
CA LEU A 241 1.11 5.34 11.91
C LEU A 241 -0.23 4.71 12.31
N VAL A 242 -0.37 3.42 12.01
CA VAL A 242 -1.56 2.64 12.39
C VAL A 242 -1.78 2.61 13.90
N ASP A 243 -3.03 2.71 14.32
CA ASP A 243 -3.45 2.53 15.71
C ASP A 243 -4.50 1.42 15.76
N ALA A 244 -4.12 0.26 16.26
CA ALA A 244 -4.96 -0.93 16.25
C ALA A 244 -6.28 -0.72 17.02
N LYS A 245 -6.21 -0.08 18.20
CA LYS A 245 -7.41 0.15 19.02
C LYS A 245 -8.35 1.12 18.32
N ARG A 246 -7.83 2.25 17.86
CA ARG A 246 -8.64 3.24 17.14
C ARG A 246 -9.22 2.70 15.85
N ALA A 247 -8.48 1.84 15.13
CA ALA A 247 -8.98 1.22 13.90
C ALA A 247 -10.14 0.25 14.17
N VAL A 248 -10.04 -0.56 15.22
CA VAL A 248 -11.12 -1.47 15.66
C VAL A 248 -12.36 -0.70 16.10
N ASP A 249 -12.18 0.38 16.86
CA ASP A 249 -13.26 1.20 17.40
C ASP A 249 -13.84 2.20 16.38
N SER A 250 -13.17 2.39 15.24
CA SER A 250 -13.56 3.39 14.24
C SER A 250 -14.91 3.06 13.62
N THR A 251 -15.72 4.09 13.47
CA THR A 251 -17.02 4.04 12.77
C THR A 251 -16.98 4.76 11.42
N ALA A 252 -15.79 5.18 10.96
CA ALA A 252 -15.63 5.87 9.68
C ALA A 252 -16.14 5.03 8.51
N THR A 253 -16.80 5.67 7.56
CA THR A 253 -17.37 5.05 6.37
C THR A 253 -17.21 5.95 5.15
N GLY A 254 -17.14 5.37 3.95
CA GLY A 254 -17.16 6.12 2.69
C GLY A 254 -15.93 7.01 2.48
N CYS A 255 -14.79 6.66 3.04
CA CYS A 255 -13.56 7.46 2.98
C CYS A 255 -12.38 6.78 2.28
N ALA A 256 -12.57 5.60 1.72
CA ALA A 256 -11.54 4.93 0.93
C ALA A 256 -12.10 4.54 -0.45
N ASN A 257 -11.25 4.63 -1.45
CA ASN A 257 -11.53 4.25 -2.84
C ASN A 257 -12.78 4.92 -3.44
N VAL A 258 -13.16 6.09 -2.91
CA VAL A 258 -14.37 6.80 -3.35
C VAL A 258 -14.20 7.24 -4.80
N GLY A 259 -15.19 6.87 -5.64
CA GLY A 259 -15.19 7.15 -7.07
C GLY A 259 -14.29 6.23 -7.89
N LEU A 260 -13.57 5.31 -7.28
CA LEU A 260 -12.90 4.23 -7.99
C LEU A 260 -13.87 3.06 -8.18
N ASP A 261 -13.83 2.45 -9.34
CA ASP A 261 -14.61 1.24 -9.66
C ASP A 261 -13.67 0.12 -10.12
N VAL A 262 -13.39 -0.78 -9.21
CA VAL A 262 -12.52 -1.93 -9.48
C VAL A 262 -13.06 -2.85 -10.59
N THR A 263 -14.38 -2.84 -10.81
CA THR A 263 -14.97 -3.60 -11.91
C THR A 263 -14.71 -2.94 -13.25
N ALA A 264 -14.83 -1.62 -13.31
CA ALA A 264 -14.51 -0.85 -14.51
C ALA A 264 -13.03 -0.99 -14.89
N ASP A 265 -12.13 -0.92 -13.91
CA ASP A 265 -10.70 -1.16 -14.12
C ASP A 265 -10.42 -2.57 -14.69
N LEU A 266 -10.96 -3.60 -14.04
CA LEU A 266 -10.75 -4.99 -14.46
C LEU A 266 -11.34 -5.30 -15.84
N ASN A 267 -12.40 -4.60 -16.23
CA ASN A 267 -13.03 -4.77 -17.54
C ASN A 267 -12.43 -3.84 -18.62
N GLY A 268 -11.51 -2.97 -18.25
CA GLY A 268 -10.92 -1.99 -19.16
C GLY A 268 -11.89 -0.90 -19.63
N THR A 269 -13.01 -0.69 -18.92
CA THR A 269 -14.01 0.32 -19.30
C THR A 269 -13.72 1.70 -18.72
N ALA A 270 -12.96 1.77 -17.63
CA ALA A 270 -12.43 3.02 -17.07
C ALA A 270 -11.20 2.72 -16.22
N HIS A 271 -10.23 3.62 -16.27
CA HIS A 271 -9.04 3.60 -15.44
C HIS A 271 -8.91 4.92 -14.69
N PHE A 272 -8.28 4.89 -13.52
CA PHE A 272 -8.28 6.03 -12.62
C PHE A 272 -6.86 6.51 -12.32
N GLY A 273 -6.73 7.83 -12.17
CA GLY A 273 -5.50 8.50 -11.73
C GLY A 273 -5.65 9.08 -10.33
N GLY A 274 -4.53 9.28 -9.67
CA GLY A 274 -4.44 9.90 -8.35
C GLY A 274 -4.22 11.41 -8.40
N PRO A 275 -4.30 12.10 -7.25
CA PRO A 275 -4.26 13.55 -7.16
C PRO A 275 -2.84 14.14 -7.07
N ALA A 276 -1.80 13.34 -7.23
CA ALA A 276 -0.44 13.85 -7.15
C ALA A 276 -0.05 14.61 -8.41
N ASN A 277 0.65 15.71 -8.23
CA ASN A 277 1.23 16.50 -9.29
C ASN A 277 2.69 16.85 -8.96
N LYS A 278 3.40 17.46 -9.89
CA LYS A 278 4.80 17.82 -9.76
C LYS A 278 4.99 19.29 -10.13
N ASN A 279 5.59 20.07 -9.25
CA ASN A 279 5.88 21.48 -9.52
C ASN A 279 7.13 21.65 -10.41
N ALA A 280 7.40 22.89 -10.83
CA ALA A 280 8.56 23.23 -11.65
C ALA A 280 9.91 22.91 -10.99
N ALA A 281 9.96 22.85 -9.66
CA ALA A 281 11.15 22.47 -8.90
C ALA A 281 11.32 20.95 -8.78
N GLY A 282 10.41 20.16 -9.37
CA GLY A 282 10.48 18.72 -9.33
C GLY A 282 9.88 18.08 -8.07
N GLN A 283 9.24 18.86 -7.21
CA GLN A 283 8.64 18.37 -5.97
C GLN A 283 7.22 17.87 -6.22
N TYR A 284 6.88 16.72 -5.67
CA TYR A 284 5.53 16.18 -5.73
C TYR A 284 4.64 16.79 -4.65
N TYR A 285 3.40 17.05 -5.02
CA TYR A 285 2.38 17.55 -4.12
C TYR A 285 1.02 16.95 -4.47
N VAL A 286 0.10 16.97 -3.52
CA VAL A 286 -1.31 16.66 -3.75
C VAL A 286 -2.00 17.94 -4.15
N MET A 287 -2.77 17.89 -5.20
CA MET A 287 -3.52 19.03 -5.72
C MET A 287 -4.95 18.97 -5.21
N ASP A 288 -5.46 20.07 -4.68
CA ASP A 288 -6.86 20.18 -4.30
C ASP A 288 -7.76 20.46 -5.53
N MET A 289 -9.07 20.53 -5.30
CA MET A 289 -10.04 20.79 -6.37
C MET A 289 -9.88 22.15 -7.05
N TYR A 290 -9.15 23.07 -6.45
CA TYR A 290 -8.88 24.40 -6.99
C TYR A 290 -7.51 24.49 -7.66
N GLY A 291 -6.76 23.41 -7.72
CA GLY A 291 -5.41 23.35 -8.28
C GLY A 291 -4.31 23.81 -7.34
N ASN A 292 -4.60 24.05 -6.06
CA ASN A 292 -3.59 24.44 -5.09
C ASN A 292 -2.82 23.24 -4.56
N ALA A 293 -1.57 23.45 -4.18
CA ALA A 293 -0.77 22.45 -3.53
C ALA A 293 -1.33 22.14 -2.12
N TRP A 294 -1.55 20.86 -1.86
CA TRP A 294 -2.04 20.35 -0.59
C TRP A 294 -1.17 19.15 -0.15
N GLY A 295 -1.12 18.91 1.14
CA GLY A 295 -0.35 17.79 1.68
C GLY A 295 1.17 17.93 1.56
N GLN A 296 1.68 19.13 1.33
CA GLN A 296 3.11 19.41 1.39
C GLN A 296 3.62 19.28 2.83
N PRO A 297 4.93 18.95 3.02
CA PRO A 297 5.50 18.89 4.36
C PRO A 297 5.32 20.17 5.19
N ALA A 298 5.19 21.30 4.54
CA ALA A 298 4.94 22.61 5.18
C ALA A 298 3.46 22.92 5.41
N SER A 299 2.55 22.08 4.94
CA SER A 299 1.12 22.31 5.13
C SER A 299 0.69 21.90 6.52
N SER A 300 -0.14 22.70 7.15
CA SER A 300 -0.75 22.41 8.45
C SER A 300 -1.89 21.40 8.37
N ASP A 301 -2.19 20.90 7.19
CA ASP A 301 -3.39 20.10 6.92
C ASP A 301 -3.21 18.62 7.24
N GLY A 302 -2.13 18.23 7.91
CA GLY A 302 -1.89 16.86 8.35
C GLY A 302 -3.02 16.28 9.19
N TYR A 303 -3.71 17.13 9.94
CA TYR A 303 -4.88 16.71 10.71
C TYR A 303 -6.05 16.30 9.80
N THR A 304 -6.34 17.09 8.78
CA THR A 304 -7.36 16.77 7.79
C THR A 304 -6.99 15.52 7.00
N TRP A 305 -5.72 15.40 6.67
CA TRP A 305 -5.18 14.21 6.04
C TRP A 305 -5.32 12.96 6.92
N SER A 306 -4.97 13.05 8.21
CA SER A 306 -5.03 11.90 9.11
C SER A 306 -6.44 11.38 9.37
N GLN A 307 -7.44 12.22 9.20
CA GLN A 307 -8.83 11.79 9.26
C GLN A 307 -9.31 11.16 7.95
N GLY A 308 -8.49 11.14 6.95
CA GLY A 308 -8.84 10.59 5.65
C GLY A 308 -9.97 11.32 4.94
N TYR A 309 -10.49 12.36 5.55
CA TYR A 309 -11.73 12.98 5.10
C TYR A 309 -11.59 13.62 3.72
N THR A 310 -10.60 14.45 3.54
CA THR A 310 -10.42 15.16 2.27
C THR A 310 -9.75 14.28 1.22
N TRP A 311 -8.80 13.50 1.65
CA TRP A 311 -8.03 12.62 0.79
C TRP A 311 -8.82 11.42 0.29
N SER A 312 -9.45 10.71 1.22
CA SER A 312 -10.09 9.44 0.92
C SER A 312 -11.46 9.57 0.29
N GLN A 313 -12.08 10.71 0.31
CA GLN A 313 -13.38 10.89 -0.34
C GLN A 313 -13.29 10.95 -1.85
N GLY A 314 -12.14 11.05 -2.43
CA GLY A 314 -11.98 11.06 -3.88
C GLY A 314 -12.87 12.08 -4.59
N TYR A 315 -13.47 12.98 -3.83
CA TYR A 315 -14.52 13.84 -4.31
C TYR A 315 -14.12 14.64 -5.54
N THR A 316 -12.91 15.09 -5.55
CA THR A 316 -12.40 15.91 -6.63
C THR A 316 -11.89 15.07 -7.80
N TRP A 317 -11.32 13.92 -7.52
CA TRP A 317 -10.53 13.19 -8.47
C TRP A 317 -11.25 12.03 -9.13
N SER A 318 -12.17 11.46 -8.42
CA SER A 318 -12.76 10.21 -8.82
C SER A 318 -14.23 10.30 -9.23
N GLN A 319 -14.94 11.35 -8.90
CA GLN A 319 -16.27 11.60 -9.45
C GLN A 319 -16.24 12.35 -10.78
N GLY A 320 -15.12 12.41 -11.37
CA GLY A 320 -14.99 12.94 -12.69
C GLY A 320 -15.16 14.42 -12.85
N TYR A 321 -15.25 15.09 -11.79
CA TYR A 321 -15.31 16.52 -11.90
C TYR A 321 -13.97 17.11 -12.28
N THR A 322 -12.93 16.50 -11.82
CA THR A 322 -11.57 16.94 -12.08
C THR A 322 -10.73 15.92 -12.85
N TRP A 323 -10.78 14.67 -12.51
CA TRP A 323 -9.92 13.66 -13.08
C TRP A 323 -10.59 12.70 -14.04
N SER A 324 -11.81 12.28 -13.77
CA SER A 324 -12.41 11.17 -14.50
C SER A 324 -13.57 11.49 -15.40
N GLN A 325 -14.27 12.60 -15.22
CA GLN A 325 -15.42 12.95 -16.08
C GLN A 325 -15.24 14.22 -16.88
N GLY A 326 -14.04 14.58 -17.08
CA GLY A 326 -13.83 15.58 -18.04
C GLY A 326 -13.91 16.98 -17.62
N TYR A 327 -13.99 17.19 -16.42
CA TYR A 327 -13.83 18.56 -16.03
C TYR A 327 -12.37 18.90 -15.88
N THR A 328 -11.58 17.99 -15.47
CA THR A 328 -10.14 18.20 -15.34
C THR A 328 -9.29 17.10 -15.95
N TRP A 329 -9.40 15.88 -15.51
CA TRP A 329 -8.49 14.83 -15.93
C TRP A 329 -9.03 13.86 -16.97
N SER A 330 -10.31 13.59 -16.98
CA SER A 330 -10.81 12.51 -17.81
C SER A 330 -11.83 12.88 -18.87
N GLN A 331 -12.53 14.01 -18.81
CA GLN A 331 -13.50 14.36 -19.83
C GLN A 331 -13.37 15.74 -20.44
N GLY A 332 -12.20 16.20 -20.56
CA GLY A 332 -12.02 17.29 -21.45
C GLY A 332 -12.05 18.66 -20.91
N TYR A 333 -12.21 18.79 -19.69
CA TYR A 333 -12.05 20.13 -19.21
C TYR A 333 -10.64 20.43 -18.81
N THR A 334 -9.96 19.50 -18.23
CA THR A 334 -8.55 19.69 -17.89
C THR A 334 -7.68 18.51 -18.25
N TRP A 335 -7.99 17.33 -17.83
CA TRP A 335 -7.14 16.19 -18.02
C TRP A 335 -7.61 15.20 -19.07
N SER A 336 -8.88 15.16 -19.36
CA SER A 336 -9.40 14.15 -20.24
C SER A 336 -10.19 14.57 -21.45
N GLN A 337 -10.71 15.77 -21.56
CA GLN A 337 -11.49 16.16 -22.75
C GLN A 337 -11.08 17.48 -23.38
N GLY A 338 -9.87 17.76 -23.46
CA GLY A 338 -9.47 18.83 -24.31
C GLY A 338 -9.37 20.19 -23.67
N TYR A 339 -9.61 20.26 -22.43
CA TYR A 339 -9.42 21.56 -21.84
C TYR A 339 -8.03 21.77 -21.29
N THR A 340 -7.45 20.86 -20.58
CA THR A 340 -6.08 20.99 -20.10
C THR A 340 -5.24 19.74 -20.24
N TRP A 341 -5.77 18.60 -19.91
CA TRP A 341 -4.97 17.40 -19.82
C TRP A 341 -5.39 16.27 -20.72
N SER A 342 -6.54 16.33 -21.31
CA SER A 342 -7.03 15.23 -22.09
C SER A 342 -7.57 15.51 -23.47
N GLN A 343 -8.02 16.68 -23.86
CA GLN A 343 -8.59 16.87 -25.19
C GLN A 343 -7.95 17.93 -26.06
N GLY A 344 -6.86 17.98 -26.13
CA GLY A 344 -6.27 19.00 -26.95
C GLY A 344 -5.20 19.69 -26.20
N TYR A 345 -5.41 19.72 -24.96
CA TYR A 345 -4.30 19.90 -24.12
C TYR A 345 -4.47 19.19 -22.83
N THR A 346 -4.82 18.00 -22.95
CA THR A 346 -5.15 17.23 -21.80
C THR A 346 -4.55 15.85 -21.91
N TRP A 347 -4.61 15.15 -20.85
CA TRP A 347 -3.90 13.93 -20.65
C TRP A 347 -4.51 12.73 -21.37
N SER A 348 -5.71 12.80 -21.86
CA SER A 348 -6.34 11.59 -22.35
C SER A 348 -6.84 11.56 -23.78
N GLN A 349 -6.93 12.62 -24.53
CA GLN A 349 -7.46 12.52 -25.90
C GLN A 349 -6.70 13.13 -27.04
N GLY A 350 -5.69 13.59 -26.90
CA GLY A 350 -4.94 14.14 -27.99
C GLY A 350 -3.64 14.61 -27.48
N TYR A 351 -3.64 14.71 -26.27
CA TYR A 351 -2.54 15.13 -25.57
C TYR A 351 -2.36 14.29 -24.43
N THR A 352 -2.70 13.11 -24.56
CA THR A 352 -2.96 12.36 -23.40
C THR A 352 -1.67 11.99 -22.74
N TRP A 353 -1.65 12.14 -21.48
CA TRP A 353 -0.74 11.46 -20.65
C TRP A 353 -0.65 9.98 -21.02
N SER A 354 -1.74 9.39 -21.41
CA SER A 354 -1.78 8.01 -21.87
C SER A 354 -1.31 7.82 -23.32
N GLN A 355 -1.26 8.87 -24.14
CA GLN A 355 -0.75 8.76 -25.50
C GLN A 355 0.70 9.22 -25.67
N SER A 356 1.16 10.03 -24.78
CA SER A 356 2.57 10.46 -24.82
C SER A 356 3.52 9.48 -24.17
N LEU A 357 2.99 8.58 -23.39
CA LEU A 357 3.72 7.43 -22.94
C LEU A 357 3.23 6.30 -23.81
N ASP A 358 4.05 5.80 -24.65
CA ASP A 358 3.82 4.57 -25.43
C ASP A 358 3.63 3.34 -24.54
N TRP A 359 3.04 3.56 -23.39
CA TRP A 359 2.71 2.52 -22.43
C TRP A 359 1.56 1.66 -22.93
N ALA A 360 0.65 2.25 -23.71
CA ALA A 360 -0.43 1.50 -24.32
C ALA A 360 0.04 0.63 -25.51
N GLY A 361 1.24 0.88 -26.00
CA GLY A 361 1.87 0.07 -27.04
C GLY A 361 3.04 -0.75 -26.54
N ALA A 362 3.47 -0.53 -25.30
CA ALA A 362 4.35 -1.49 -24.66
C ALA A 362 3.57 -2.81 -24.58
N PRO A 363 3.97 -3.86 -25.26
CA PRO A 363 3.35 -5.14 -25.06
C PRO A 363 3.38 -5.36 -23.55
N LEU A 364 2.27 -5.68 -22.96
CA LEU A 364 2.22 -6.38 -21.69
C LEU A 364 3.30 -7.41 -21.80
N VAL A 365 4.38 -7.12 -21.14
CA VAL A 365 5.59 -7.80 -21.48
C VAL A 365 5.34 -9.21 -21.05
N ASN A 366 5.22 -10.10 -22.01
CA ASN A 366 5.22 -11.54 -21.71
C ASN A 366 6.41 -11.92 -20.83
N SER A 367 7.46 -11.10 -20.83
CA SER A 367 8.54 -11.15 -19.87
C SER A 367 8.10 -10.95 -18.43
N SER A 368 7.12 -10.07 -18.13
CA SER A 368 6.67 -9.83 -16.76
C SER A 368 6.09 -11.07 -16.10
N LEU A 369 5.44 -11.94 -16.86
CA LEU A 369 4.86 -13.17 -16.31
C LEU A 369 5.92 -14.20 -15.89
N THR A 370 7.09 -14.12 -16.50
CA THR A 370 8.22 -15.01 -16.22
C THR A 370 9.33 -14.31 -15.43
N ASP A 371 9.23 -13.00 -15.23
CA ASP A 371 10.19 -12.26 -14.43
C ASP A 371 10.20 -12.77 -12.99
N ILE A 372 11.40 -12.93 -12.46
CA ILE A 372 11.59 -13.42 -11.12
C ILE A 372 11.42 -12.28 -10.13
N MET A 373 10.48 -12.45 -9.22
CA MET A 373 10.31 -11.58 -8.06
C MET A 373 11.11 -12.10 -6.88
N SER A 374 11.57 -11.20 -6.05
CA SER A 374 12.15 -11.56 -4.76
C SER A 374 11.27 -11.10 -3.61
N ILE A 375 11.16 -11.93 -2.57
CA ILE A 375 10.64 -11.45 -1.30
C ILE A 375 11.61 -10.41 -0.77
N ASN A 376 11.09 -9.36 -0.12
CA ASN A 376 11.91 -8.39 0.60
C ASN A 376 12.52 -9.06 1.83
N ALA A 377 13.51 -9.93 1.60
CA ALA A 377 14.03 -10.82 2.62
C ALA A 377 14.96 -10.11 3.61
N TRP A 378 15.69 -9.13 3.13
CA TRP A 378 16.70 -8.47 3.95
C TRP A 378 16.75 -6.98 3.66
N VAL A 379 16.71 -6.19 4.73
CA VAL A 379 16.99 -4.76 4.73
C VAL A 379 18.02 -4.51 5.82
N PRO A 380 19.08 -3.75 5.55
CA PRO A 380 20.03 -3.37 6.59
C PRO A 380 19.31 -2.70 7.77
N GLN A 381 19.72 -3.03 8.97
CA GLN A 381 19.18 -2.37 10.16
C GLN A 381 19.58 -0.90 10.18
N GLN A 382 18.70 -0.08 10.71
CA GLN A 382 18.90 1.36 10.88
C GLN A 382 19.25 1.72 12.30
#